data_58c90afb8b8ace6b8bd02b2585c203fd
#
_entry.id   58c90afb8b8ace6b8bd02b2585c203fd
#
_cell.length_a   1.000
_cell.length_b   1.000
_cell.length_c   1.000
_cell.angle_alpha   90.00
_cell.angle_beta   90.00
_cell.angle_gamma   90.00
#
_symmetry.space_group_name_H-M   'P 1'
#
loop_
_entity.id
_entity.type
_entity.pdbx_description
1 polymer ?
#
loop_
_entity_poly.entity_id
_entity_poly.type
_entity_poly.pdbx_seq_one_letter_code
_entity_poly.pdbx_strand_id
1 'polypeptide(L)'
;LATLLSGRYVEFHIFPYNYMEYIQVANTVGGRSSYLSYLQRGGLPELYNLPDTESQKQYVASVKDTVLLRDIVKRKPVRDVRLLDDVFIYLVNNASNLFSIQNVINFFKSKNRKVSYDTLSNYLSYIEEAFLAYKTERYNIKGKEVLAGNCKYYLNDLAFKNFLYPGFAYGVGYLLENAVYIELRRFGFQVYVGTIRDKEVDFVAMKDDRIIYIQVAYMMETEETMEREYASLLSITDSYEKYVVSMDEV
;
A
#
# COMPACT_ATOMS: atom_id res chain seq x y z
N LEU A 1 12.65 20.36 4.99
CA LEU A 1 13.02 20.71 6.38
C LEU A 1 14.14 19.80 6.93
N ALA A 2 14.07 18.50 6.65
CA ALA A 2 15.06 17.52 7.15
C ALA A 2 16.51 17.81 6.73
N THR A 3 16.74 18.33 5.54
CA THR A 3 18.09 18.64 5.03
C THR A 3 18.84 19.71 5.80
N LEU A 4 18.12 20.62 6.47
CA LEU A 4 18.72 21.69 7.29
C LEU A 4 19.00 21.29 8.74
N LEU A 5 18.48 20.15 9.18
CA LEU A 5 18.52 19.68 10.57
C LEU A 5 19.25 18.35 10.74
N SER A 6 20.08 17.95 9.76
CA SER A 6 20.79 16.66 9.79
C SER A 6 21.47 16.40 11.15
N GLY A 7 21.13 15.27 11.79
CA GLY A 7 21.65 14.87 13.08
C GLY A 7 21.10 15.63 14.31
N ARG A 8 20.06 16.48 14.13
CA ARG A 8 19.49 17.30 15.20
C ARG A 8 17.99 17.09 15.44
N TYR A 9 17.40 16.02 14.87
CA TYR A 9 15.99 15.69 15.06
C TYR A 9 15.79 14.20 15.22
N VAL A 10 14.70 13.84 15.86
CA VAL A 10 14.17 12.46 15.91
C VAL A 10 12.90 12.47 15.07
N GLU A 11 12.80 11.52 14.13
CA GLU A 11 11.65 11.38 13.27
C GLU A 11 10.67 10.37 13.85
N PHE A 12 9.42 10.79 13.97
CA PHE A 12 8.30 9.92 14.36
C PHE A 12 7.37 9.76 13.15
N HIS A 13 7.22 8.53 12.68
CA HIS A 13 6.32 8.22 11.61
C HIS A 13 4.91 7.97 12.17
N ILE A 14 3.96 8.82 11.78
CA ILE A 14 2.56 8.72 12.22
C ILE A 14 1.74 8.12 11.08
N PHE A 15 1.08 7.00 11.35
CA PHE A 15 0.20 6.33 10.40
C PHE A 15 -1.26 6.73 10.64
N PRO A 16 -2.16 6.56 9.65
CA PRO A 16 -3.60 6.59 9.85
C PRO A 16 -4.02 5.61 10.95
N TYR A 17 -5.24 5.72 11.48
CA TYR A 17 -5.72 4.78 12.49
C TYR A 17 -5.58 3.32 12.04
N ASN A 18 -5.12 2.47 12.96
CA ASN A 18 -5.22 1.02 12.80
C ASN A 18 -6.63 0.52 13.16
N TYR A 19 -6.86 -0.77 12.98
CA TYR A 19 -8.17 -1.34 13.28
C TYR A 19 -8.58 -1.21 14.77
N MET A 20 -7.65 -1.32 15.70
CA MET A 20 -7.94 -1.17 17.15
C MET A 20 -8.32 0.27 17.50
N GLU A 21 -7.67 1.24 16.90
CA GLU A 21 -8.03 2.66 17.03
C GLU A 21 -9.36 2.95 16.34
N TYR A 22 -9.59 2.34 15.15
CA TYR A 22 -10.86 2.46 14.44
C TYR A 22 -12.05 2.00 15.27
N ILE A 23 -12.02 0.82 15.90
CA ILE A 23 -13.15 0.35 16.73
C ILE A 23 -13.47 1.27 17.90
N GLN A 24 -12.46 1.96 18.44
CA GLN A 24 -12.65 2.96 19.49
C GLN A 24 -13.35 4.21 18.98
N VAL A 25 -12.84 4.83 17.89
CA VAL A 25 -13.41 6.08 17.35
C VAL A 25 -14.76 5.87 16.66
N ALA A 26 -14.97 4.71 16.03
CA ALA A 26 -16.24 4.34 15.41
C ALA A 26 -17.27 3.80 16.43
N ASN A 27 -16.88 3.67 17.72
CA ASN A 27 -17.70 3.12 18.79
C ASN A 27 -18.40 1.81 18.39
N THR A 28 -17.62 0.87 17.85
CA THR A 28 -18.12 -0.42 17.35
C THR A 28 -17.42 -1.59 18.01
N VAL A 29 -18.00 -2.78 17.90
CA VAL A 29 -17.39 -4.02 18.42
C VAL A 29 -16.48 -4.62 17.36
N GLY A 30 -15.33 -5.15 17.78
CA GLY A 30 -14.41 -5.87 16.91
C GLY A 30 -15.05 -7.12 16.32
N GLY A 31 -14.67 -7.46 15.08
CA GLY A 31 -15.13 -8.63 14.36
C GLY A 31 -15.05 -8.42 12.85
N ARG A 32 -15.40 -9.46 12.08
CA ARG A 32 -15.29 -9.47 10.62
C ARG A 32 -16.02 -8.29 9.95
N SER A 33 -17.26 -8.02 10.34
CA SER A 33 -18.07 -6.94 9.75
C SER A 33 -17.44 -5.56 9.98
N SER A 34 -17.00 -5.27 11.19
CA SER A 34 -16.33 -4.00 11.52
C SER A 34 -14.97 -3.89 10.85
N TYR A 35 -14.24 -5.00 10.68
CA TYR A 35 -12.98 -4.98 9.94
C TYR A 35 -13.19 -4.69 8.45
N LEU A 36 -14.21 -5.28 7.81
CA LEU A 36 -14.58 -4.94 6.43
C LEU A 36 -14.97 -3.46 6.30
N SER A 37 -15.69 -2.92 7.27
CA SER A 37 -16.03 -1.49 7.31
C SER A 37 -14.77 -0.62 7.44
N TYR A 38 -13.79 -1.03 8.25
CA TYR A 38 -12.49 -0.37 8.35
C TYR A 38 -11.73 -0.39 7.01
N LEU A 39 -11.67 -1.55 6.35
CA LEU A 39 -11.03 -1.66 5.03
C LEU A 39 -11.69 -0.75 3.98
N GLN A 40 -13.01 -0.53 4.09
CA GLN A 40 -13.75 0.35 3.18
C GLN A 40 -13.59 1.84 3.52
N ARG A 41 -13.52 2.21 4.79
CA ARG A 41 -13.44 3.62 5.22
C ARG A 41 -12.01 4.14 5.25
N GLY A 42 -11.04 3.26 5.57
CA GLY A 42 -9.67 3.67 5.85
C GLY A 42 -9.48 4.19 7.28
N GLY A 43 -8.30 4.73 7.57
CA GLY A 43 -7.89 5.17 8.89
C GLY A 43 -7.64 6.68 9.01
N LEU A 44 -7.99 7.51 8.02
CA LEU A 44 -7.82 8.96 8.13
C LEU A 44 -8.70 9.50 9.26
N PRO A 45 -8.13 10.14 10.31
CA PRO A 45 -8.84 10.46 11.54
C PRO A 45 -10.10 11.30 11.36
N GLU A 46 -10.05 12.34 10.52
CA GLU A 46 -11.16 13.27 10.32
C GLU A 46 -12.40 12.62 9.67
N LEU A 47 -12.24 11.48 8.97
CA LEU A 47 -13.36 10.74 8.41
C LEU A 47 -14.43 10.36 9.43
N TYR A 48 -14.02 10.20 10.69
CA TYR A 48 -14.91 9.76 11.78
C TYR A 48 -15.67 10.91 12.44
N ASN A 49 -15.29 12.15 12.16
CA ASN A 49 -15.97 13.37 12.60
C ASN A 49 -16.99 13.87 11.56
N LEU A 50 -16.96 13.32 10.34
CA LEU A 50 -17.83 13.78 9.25
C LEU A 50 -19.13 12.98 9.20
N PRO A 51 -20.29 13.67 9.01
CA PRO A 51 -21.61 13.08 9.24
C PRO A 51 -22.06 12.11 8.12
N ASP A 52 -21.56 12.28 6.92
CA ASP A 52 -22.05 11.54 5.74
C ASP A 52 -20.93 11.23 4.72
N THR A 53 -21.24 10.31 3.83
CA THR A 53 -20.28 9.82 2.82
C THR A 53 -19.85 10.92 1.82
N GLU A 54 -20.71 11.87 1.53
CA GLU A 54 -20.35 12.95 0.60
C GLU A 54 -19.33 13.90 1.23
N SER A 55 -19.52 14.29 2.48
CA SER A 55 -18.56 15.08 3.25
C SER A 55 -17.21 14.33 3.40
N GLN A 56 -17.26 13.02 3.65
CA GLN A 56 -16.07 12.18 3.72
C GLN A 56 -15.31 12.15 2.39
N LYS A 57 -16.02 11.99 1.28
CA LYS A 57 -15.43 12.02 -0.06
C LYS A 57 -14.77 13.36 -0.37
N GLN A 58 -15.45 14.47 -0.05
CA GLN A 58 -14.90 15.82 -0.23
C GLN A 58 -13.65 16.04 0.62
N TYR A 59 -13.65 15.54 1.85
CA TYR A 59 -12.47 15.59 2.72
C TYR A 59 -11.29 14.83 2.11
N VAL A 60 -11.48 13.57 1.68
CA VAL A 60 -10.41 12.77 1.07
C VAL A 60 -9.87 13.42 -0.20
N ALA A 61 -10.75 14.00 -1.03
CA ALA A 61 -10.35 14.77 -2.20
C ALA A 61 -9.51 15.99 -1.80
N SER A 62 -9.92 16.74 -0.77
CA SER A 62 -9.19 17.90 -0.26
C SER A 62 -7.82 17.51 0.30
N VAL A 63 -7.70 16.39 1.02
CA VAL A 63 -6.41 15.86 1.49
C VAL A 63 -5.50 15.55 0.32
N LYS A 64 -6.00 14.79 -0.68
CA LYS A 64 -5.25 14.49 -1.90
C LYS A 64 -4.75 15.77 -2.58
N ASP A 65 -5.64 16.72 -2.83
CA ASP A 65 -5.30 17.96 -3.52
C ASP A 65 -4.30 18.82 -2.72
N THR A 66 -4.43 18.86 -1.41
CA THR A 66 -3.49 19.56 -0.54
C THR A 66 -2.10 18.93 -0.63
N VAL A 67 -1.98 17.62 -0.54
CA VAL A 67 -0.68 16.93 -0.58
C VAL A 67 -0.09 16.94 -1.99
N LEU A 68 -0.86 16.54 -3.02
CA LEU A 68 -0.36 16.46 -4.40
C LEU A 68 -0.14 17.83 -5.01
N LEU A 69 -1.17 18.69 -4.99
CA LEU A 69 -1.16 19.91 -5.78
C LEU A 69 -0.51 21.07 -5.03
N ARG A 70 -0.59 21.09 -3.71
CA ARG A 70 -0.03 22.17 -2.92
C ARG A 70 1.35 21.84 -2.36
N ASP A 71 1.52 20.74 -1.68
CA ASP A 71 2.76 20.44 -0.96
C ASP A 71 3.84 19.91 -1.89
N ILE A 72 3.53 18.96 -2.78
CA ILE A 72 4.51 18.43 -3.74
C ILE A 72 4.92 19.52 -4.73
N VAL A 73 3.95 20.19 -5.37
CA VAL A 73 4.25 21.23 -6.38
C VAL A 73 5.06 22.40 -5.82
N LYS A 74 4.85 22.76 -4.54
CA LYS A 74 5.65 23.81 -3.91
C LYS A 74 7.10 23.42 -3.63
N ARG A 75 7.35 22.13 -3.39
CA ARG A 75 8.66 21.63 -2.93
C ARG A 75 9.48 20.98 -4.03
N LYS A 76 8.85 20.54 -5.10
CA LYS A 76 9.45 19.74 -6.17
C LYS A 76 9.25 20.41 -7.53
N PRO A 77 10.17 20.21 -8.48
CA PRO A 77 10.07 20.79 -9.82
C PRO A 77 9.04 20.05 -10.69
N VAL A 78 7.75 20.20 -10.38
CA VAL A 78 6.65 19.61 -11.14
C VAL A 78 6.31 20.52 -12.32
N ARG A 79 6.52 20.05 -13.55
CA ARG A 79 6.20 20.79 -14.77
C ARG A 79 4.77 20.54 -15.28
N ASP A 80 4.24 19.34 -15.04
CA ASP A 80 2.90 18.92 -15.47
C ASP A 80 2.13 18.37 -14.26
N VAL A 81 1.34 19.24 -13.67
CA VAL A 81 0.54 18.95 -12.46
C VAL A 81 -0.57 17.92 -12.77
N ARG A 82 -1.14 17.96 -13.99
CA ARG A 82 -2.14 16.98 -14.42
C ARG A 82 -1.53 15.59 -14.55
N LEU A 83 -0.29 15.51 -15.04
CA LEU A 83 0.40 14.23 -15.12
C LEU A 83 0.68 13.67 -13.72
N LEU A 84 1.04 14.50 -12.75
CA LEU A 84 1.24 14.06 -11.36
C LEU A 84 -0.05 13.46 -10.78
N ASP A 85 -1.19 14.10 -10.98
CA ASP A 85 -2.50 13.59 -10.56
C ASP A 85 -2.85 12.27 -11.28
N ASP A 86 -2.66 12.21 -12.61
CA ASP A 86 -2.91 10.99 -13.39
C ASP A 86 -2.00 9.82 -12.98
N VAL A 87 -0.75 10.09 -12.61
CA VAL A 87 0.19 9.09 -12.07
C VAL A 87 -0.30 8.58 -10.72
N PHE A 88 -0.78 9.46 -9.85
CA PHE A 88 -1.38 9.06 -8.58
C PHE A 88 -2.65 8.22 -8.78
N ILE A 89 -3.54 8.62 -9.68
CA ILE A 89 -4.74 7.83 -10.04
C ILE A 89 -4.35 6.45 -10.55
N TYR A 90 -3.35 6.37 -11.43
CA TYR A 90 -2.86 5.09 -11.93
C TYR A 90 -2.32 4.22 -10.79
N LEU A 91 -1.53 4.80 -9.89
CA LEU A 91 -0.95 4.12 -8.75
C LEU A 91 -2.05 3.58 -7.82
N VAL A 92 -3.03 4.40 -7.44
CA VAL A 92 -4.16 4.00 -6.58
C VAL A 92 -4.95 2.83 -7.18
N ASN A 93 -5.17 2.85 -8.50
CA ASN A 93 -5.92 1.80 -9.18
C ASN A 93 -5.12 0.52 -9.45
N ASN A 94 -3.81 0.56 -9.23
CA ASN A 94 -2.91 -0.59 -9.39
C ASN A 94 -2.15 -0.92 -8.09
N ALA A 95 -2.58 -0.38 -6.96
CA ALA A 95 -1.98 -0.71 -5.66
C ALA A 95 -2.09 -2.22 -5.39
N SER A 96 -1.12 -2.79 -4.68
CA SER A 96 -0.94 -4.23 -4.42
C SER A 96 -0.70 -5.10 -5.66
N ASN A 97 -0.70 -4.54 -6.88
CA ASN A 97 -0.34 -5.27 -8.09
C ASN A 97 1.13 -5.02 -8.49
N LEU A 98 1.69 -5.95 -9.26
CA LEU A 98 3.01 -5.76 -9.85
C LEU A 98 3.03 -4.53 -10.74
N PHE A 99 3.96 -3.64 -10.45
CA PHE A 99 4.11 -2.34 -11.05
C PHE A 99 5.47 -2.21 -11.75
N SER A 100 5.46 -1.66 -12.96
CA SER A 100 6.68 -1.23 -13.64
C SER A 100 6.48 0.14 -14.28
N ILE A 101 7.51 0.97 -14.26
CA ILE A 101 7.47 2.30 -14.92
C ILE A 101 7.20 2.14 -16.41
N GLN A 102 7.71 1.08 -17.05
CA GLN A 102 7.46 0.81 -18.47
C GLN A 102 5.99 0.56 -18.78
N ASN A 103 5.27 -0.15 -17.90
CA ASN A 103 3.82 -0.36 -18.06
C ASN A 103 3.05 0.96 -17.95
N VAL A 104 3.47 1.85 -17.05
CA VAL A 104 2.87 3.19 -16.92
C VAL A 104 3.13 4.04 -18.17
N ILE A 105 4.34 4.00 -18.72
CA ILE A 105 4.67 4.66 -19.99
C ILE A 105 3.75 4.16 -21.11
N ASN A 106 3.60 2.84 -21.22
CA ASN A 106 2.74 2.22 -22.24
C ASN A 106 1.28 2.61 -22.08
N PHE A 107 0.79 2.67 -20.82
CA PHE A 107 -0.56 3.15 -20.52
C PHE A 107 -0.77 4.60 -20.97
N PHE A 108 0.13 5.52 -20.66
CA PHE A 108 0.00 6.91 -21.11
C PHE A 108 0.16 7.03 -22.63
N LYS A 109 1.04 6.24 -23.24
CA LYS A 109 1.19 6.18 -24.68
C LYS A 109 -0.09 5.73 -25.39
N SER A 110 -0.83 4.76 -24.85
CA SER A 110 -2.12 4.32 -25.39
C SER A 110 -3.19 5.41 -25.33
N LYS A 111 -3.01 6.40 -24.44
CA LYS A 111 -3.83 7.61 -24.34
C LYS A 111 -3.25 8.81 -25.10
N ASN A 112 -2.37 8.56 -26.07
CA ASN A 112 -1.69 9.59 -26.87
C ASN A 112 -0.86 10.61 -26.07
N ARG A 113 -0.40 10.22 -24.88
CA ARG A 113 0.43 11.07 -24.02
C ARG A 113 1.83 10.48 -23.89
N LYS A 114 2.83 11.22 -24.37
CA LYS A 114 4.25 10.85 -24.26
C LYS A 114 4.78 11.27 -22.89
N VAL A 115 5.32 10.32 -22.15
CA VAL A 115 5.91 10.57 -20.83
C VAL A 115 7.28 9.89 -20.77
N SER A 116 8.30 10.58 -20.28
CA SER A 116 9.63 10.00 -20.12
C SER A 116 9.73 9.17 -18.84
N TYR A 117 10.66 8.22 -18.86
CA TYR A 117 11.00 7.41 -17.68
C TYR A 117 11.36 8.28 -16.47
N ASP A 118 12.24 9.27 -16.67
CA ASP A 118 12.71 10.15 -15.59
C ASP A 118 11.58 10.97 -14.98
N THR A 119 10.65 11.47 -15.79
CA THR A 119 9.49 12.21 -15.28
C THR A 119 8.61 11.34 -14.40
N LEU A 120 8.31 10.11 -14.85
CA LEU A 120 7.51 9.18 -14.05
C LEU A 120 8.22 8.74 -12.77
N SER A 121 9.52 8.39 -12.87
CA SER A 121 10.34 8.03 -11.72
C SER A 121 10.35 9.13 -10.67
N ASN A 122 10.53 10.39 -11.09
CA ASN A 122 10.50 11.54 -10.18
C ASN A 122 9.12 11.72 -9.54
N TYR A 123 8.03 11.63 -10.31
CA TYR A 123 6.68 11.82 -9.77
C TYR A 123 6.29 10.71 -8.79
N LEU A 124 6.68 9.47 -9.05
CA LEU A 124 6.51 8.36 -8.10
C LEU A 124 7.30 8.63 -6.81
N SER A 125 8.58 9.04 -6.92
CA SER A 125 9.38 9.41 -5.75
C SER A 125 8.75 10.55 -4.94
N TYR A 126 8.14 11.56 -5.59
CA TYR A 126 7.47 12.65 -4.89
C TYR A 126 6.21 12.19 -4.12
N ILE A 127 5.46 11.24 -4.70
CA ILE A 127 4.30 10.62 -4.06
C ILE A 127 4.73 9.80 -2.83
N GLU A 128 5.85 9.06 -2.95
CA GLU A 128 6.45 8.30 -1.85
C GLU A 128 6.93 9.22 -0.72
N GLU A 129 7.69 10.26 -1.06
CA GLU A 129 8.19 11.25 -0.08
C GLU A 129 7.07 12.04 0.62
N ALA A 130 5.89 12.13 0.00
CA ALA A 130 4.70 12.72 0.59
C ALA A 130 3.88 11.73 1.42
N PHE A 131 4.36 10.52 1.58
CA PHE A 131 3.70 9.43 2.32
C PHE A 131 2.28 9.08 1.83
N LEU A 132 1.99 9.28 0.55
CA LEU A 132 0.71 8.88 -0.04
C LEU A 132 0.69 7.39 -0.42
N ALA A 133 1.86 6.85 -0.78
CA ALA A 133 2.06 5.46 -1.10
C ALA A 133 3.49 5.03 -0.75
N TYR A 134 3.68 3.73 -0.60
CA TYR A 134 4.95 3.11 -0.29
C TYR A 134 5.34 2.15 -1.40
N LYS A 135 6.53 2.36 -1.98
CA LYS A 135 7.15 1.40 -2.89
C LYS A 135 7.68 0.21 -2.10
N THR A 136 7.39 -0.98 -2.58
CA THR A 136 7.82 -2.25 -1.98
C THR A 136 8.53 -3.07 -3.02
N GLU A 137 9.82 -3.23 -2.85
CA GLU A 137 10.69 -3.94 -3.78
C GLU A 137 10.50 -5.45 -3.65
N ARG A 138 10.89 -6.18 -4.67
CA ARG A 138 10.87 -7.65 -4.64
C ARG A 138 12.14 -8.19 -3.98
N TYR A 139 12.00 -9.28 -3.27
CA TYR A 139 13.09 -9.98 -2.60
C TYR A 139 13.15 -11.44 -3.03
N ASN A 140 14.30 -11.85 -3.54
CA ASN A 140 14.58 -13.25 -3.86
C ASN A 140 14.89 -13.99 -2.56
N ILE A 141 13.95 -14.81 -2.09
CA ILE A 141 14.07 -15.53 -0.81
C ILE A 141 15.23 -16.51 -0.86
N LYS A 142 15.45 -17.22 -1.97
CA LYS A 142 16.53 -18.17 -2.13
C LYS A 142 17.90 -17.48 -2.27
N GLY A 143 17.96 -16.42 -3.09
CA GLY A 143 19.17 -15.65 -3.34
C GLY A 143 19.54 -14.69 -2.20
N LYS A 144 18.59 -14.39 -1.32
CA LYS A 144 18.74 -13.42 -0.22
C LYS A 144 19.14 -12.03 -0.71
N GLU A 145 18.50 -11.57 -1.78
CA GLU A 145 18.81 -10.30 -2.43
C GLU A 145 17.58 -9.55 -2.88
N VAL A 146 17.66 -8.22 -2.88
CA VAL A 146 16.61 -7.33 -3.43
C VAL A 146 16.71 -7.33 -4.96
N LEU A 147 15.59 -7.56 -5.63
CA LEU A 147 15.52 -7.61 -7.08
C LEU A 147 15.22 -6.22 -7.65
N ALA A 148 16.01 -5.79 -8.62
CA ALA A 148 15.71 -4.60 -9.40
C ALA A 148 14.51 -4.82 -10.34
N GLY A 149 13.80 -3.74 -10.69
CA GLY A 149 12.76 -3.73 -11.70
C GLY A 149 11.34 -3.63 -11.14
N ASN A 150 10.52 -4.66 -11.32
CA ASN A 150 9.12 -4.63 -10.86
C ASN A 150 9.02 -4.55 -9.34
N CYS A 151 8.07 -3.76 -8.87
CA CYS A 151 7.77 -3.58 -7.44
C CYS A 151 6.25 -3.64 -7.23
N LYS A 152 5.79 -3.53 -5.99
CA LYS A 152 4.40 -3.18 -5.69
C LYS A 152 4.34 -1.81 -5.00
N TYR A 153 3.19 -1.17 -5.08
CA TYR A 153 2.88 0.02 -4.28
C TYR A 153 1.72 -0.26 -3.35
N TYR A 154 1.82 0.20 -2.11
CA TYR A 154 0.76 0.14 -1.12
C TYR A 154 0.38 1.55 -0.71
N LEU A 155 -0.91 1.81 -0.58
CA LEU A 155 -1.43 3.12 -0.18
C LEU A 155 -1.24 3.33 1.32
N ASN A 156 -0.92 4.54 1.72
CA ASN A 156 -0.88 4.90 3.14
C ASN A 156 -2.27 4.78 3.79
N ASP A 157 -3.33 5.05 3.01
CA ASP A 157 -4.70 4.88 3.47
C ASP A 157 -5.62 4.43 2.33
N LEU A 158 -6.49 3.45 2.63
CA LEU A 158 -7.45 2.90 1.67
C LEU A 158 -8.58 3.87 1.31
N ALA A 159 -8.79 4.93 2.09
CA ALA A 159 -9.77 5.97 1.80
C ALA A 159 -9.55 6.60 0.41
N PHE A 160 -8.29 6.79 0.01
CA PHE A 160 -7.99 7.32 -1.33
C PHE A 160 -8.57 6.46 -2.43
N LYS A 161 -8.50 5.14 -2.31
CA LYS A 161 -9.08 4.21 -3.28
C LYS A 161 -10.60 4.21 -3.20
N ASN A 162 -11.12 4.03 -2.01
CA ASN A 162 -12.55 3.73 -1.83
C ASN A 162 -13.46 4.94 -2.05
N PHE A 163 -13.04 6.14 -1.63
CA PHE A 163 -13.84 7.35 -1.81
C PHE A 163 -13.62 8.04 -3.16
N LEU A 164 -12.40 8.00 -3.71
CA LEU A 164 -12.09 8.77 -4.92
C LEU A 164 -12.23 7.94 -6.21
N TYR A 165 -11.98 6.62 -6.14
CA TYR A 165 -11.92 5.77 -7.33
C TYR A 165 -12.68 4.44 -7.16
N PRO A 166 -13.96 4.46 -6.75
CA PRO A 166 -14.72 3.24 -6.42
C PRO A 166 -15.05 2.36 -7.63
N GLY A 167 -15.00 2.90 -8.85
CA GLY A 167 -15.43 2.22 -10.08
C GLY A 167 -14.47 1.15 -10.62
N PHE A 168 -13.30 0.96 -10.04
CA PHE A 168 -12.39 -0.11 -10.42
C PHE A 168 -12.62 -1.31 -9.50
N ALA A 169 -12.88 -2.49 -10.10
CA ALA A 169 -13.05 -3.73 -9.36
C ALA A 169 -11.75 -4.04 -8.57
N TYR A 170 -11.82 -3.80 -7.28
CA TYR A 170 -10.73 -4.05 -6.35
C TYR A 170 -11.23 -5.10 -5.37
N GLY A 171 -10.69 -6.31 -5.47
CA GLY A 171 -11.10 -7.39 -4.57
C GLY A 171 -10.75 -7.07 -3.11
N VAL A 172 -11.55 -7.60 -2.17
CA VAL A 172 -11.27 -7.45 -0.74
C VAL A 172 -9.87 -7.96 -0.36
N GLY A 173 -9.35 -8.95 -1.09
CA GLY A 173 -7.99 -9.47 -0.91
C GLY A 173 -6.93 -8.36 -1.02
N TYR A 174 -7.02 -7.50 -2.01
CA TYR A 174 -6.07 -6.38 -2.18
C TYR A 174 -6.17 -5.33 -1.06
N LEU A 175 -7.40 -5.07 -0.57
CA LEU A 175 -7.58 -4.17 0.57
C LEU A 175 -6.96 -4.77 1.83
N LEU A 176 -7.14 -6.06 2.05
CA LEU A 176 -6.56 -6.78 3.18
C LEU A 176 -5.02 -6.80 3.07
N GLU A 177 -4.48 -7.13 1.90
CA GLU A 177 -3.03 -7.10 1.65
C GLU A 177 -2.44 -5.71 1.96
N ASN A 178 -3.09 -4.63 1.49
CA ASN A 178 -2.65 -3.26 1.80
C ASN A 178 -2.72 -2.95 3.31
N ALA A 179 -3.77 -3.38 4.00
CA ALA A 179 -3.90 -3.17 5.44
C ALA A 179 -2.80 -3.92 6.22
N VAL A 180 -2.53 -5.18 5.87
CA VAL A 180 -1.42 -5.97 6.46
C VAL A 180 -0.07 -5.29 6.21
N TYR A 181 0.16 -4.78 5.01
CA TYR A 181 1.38 -4.02 4.71
C TYR A 181 1.57 -2.83 5.66
N ILE A 182 0.54 -2.00 5.84
CA ILE A 182 0.61 -0.82 6.71
C ILE A 182 0.87 -1.23 8.16
N GLU A 183 0.24 -2.31 8.65
CA GLU A 183 0.50 -2.80 10.00
C GLU A 183 1.95 -3.28 10.17
N LEU A 184 2.50 -4.00 9.22
CA LEU A 184 3.91 -4.41 9.25
C LEU A 184 4.85 -3.20 9.31
N ARG A 185 4.56 -2.15 8.53
CA ARG A 185 5.30 -0.88 8.56
C ARG A 185 5.16 -0.18 9.91
N ARG A 186 3.96 -0.18 10.50
CA ARG A 186 3.67 0.39 11.82
C ARG A 186 4.47 -0.32 12.92
N PHE A 187 4.62 -1.63 12.83
CA PHE A 187 5.48 -2.41 13.74
C PHE A 187 6.98 -2.22 13.49
N GLY A 188 7.35 -1.41 12.51
CA GLY A 188 8.75 -1.07 12.19
C GLY A 188 9.46 -2.10 11.34
N PHE A 189 8.74 -3.01 10.67
CA PHE A 189 9.35 -3.91 9.71
C PHE A 189 9.74 -3.20 8.41
N GLN A 190 10.87 -3.58 7.86
CA GLN A 190 11.18 -3.39 6.45
C GLN A 190 10.49 -4.50 5.67
N VAL A 191 9.67 -4.13 4.69
CA VAL A 191 8.77 -5.06 4.00
C VAL A 191 9.13 -5.14 2.53
N TYR A 192 9.17 -6.37 2.02
CA TYR A 192 9.42 -6.70 0.62
C TYR A 192 8.34 -7.65 0.10
N VAL A 193 8.15 -7.68 -1.22
CA VAL A 193 7.38 -8.73 -1.90
C VAL A 193 8.29 -9.93 -2.12
N GLY A 194 7.97 -11.07 -1.54
CA GLY A 194 8.78 -12.27 -1.65
C GLY A 194 8.68 -12.94 -3.01
N THR A 195 9.80 -13.50 -3.48
CA THR A 195 9.82 -14.33 -4.69
C THR A 195 10.61 -15.59 -4.41
N ILE A 196 10.01 -16.74 -4.69
CA ILE A 196 10.70 -18.03 -4.60
C ILE A 196 10.41 -18.85 -5.86
N ARG A 197 11.42 -19.08 -6.71
CA ARG A 197 11.27 -19.68 -8.04
C ARG A 197 10.28 -18.84 -8.87
N ASP A 198 9.14 -19.45 -9.26
CA ASP A 198 8.03 -18.88 -10.03
C ASP A 198 6.85 -18.41 -9.15
N LYS A 199 6.97 -18.56 -7.82
CA LYS A 199 5.91 -18.20 -6.86
C LYS A 199 6.20 -16.85 -6.19
N GLU A 200 5.13 -16.14 -5.87
CA GLU A 200 5.14 -14.94 -5.05
C GLU A 200 4.77 -15.30 -3.60
N VAL A 201 5.38 -14.61 -2.66
CA VAL A 201 4.98 -14.53 -1.25
C VAL A 201 4.66 -13.07 -0.99
N ASP A 202 3.47 -12.78 -0.48
CA ASP A 202 3.01 -11.40 -0.39
C ASP A 202 3.99 -10.53 0.38
N PHE A 203 4.50 -11.02 1.53
CA PHE A 203 5.48 -10.26 2.29
C PHE A 203 6.64 -11.09 2.83
N VAL A 204 7.83 -10.51 2.70
CA VAL A 204 9.01 -10.81 3.50
C VAL A 204 9.24 -9.60 4.39
N ALA A 205 8.99 -9.73 5.68
CA ALA A 205 9.12 -8.64 6.63
C ALA A 205 10.33 -8.87 7.54
N MET A 206 11.21 -7.86 7.60
CA MET A 206 12.48 -7.91 8.30
C MET A 206 12.56 -6.81 9.34
N LYS A 207 12.95 -7.16 10.56
CA LYS A 207 13.22 -6.20 11.63
C LYS A 207 14.28 -6.77 12.55
N ASP A 208 15.36 -6.04 12.71
CA ASP A 208 16.54 -6.50 13.44
C ASP A 208 17.00 -7.89 12.91
N ASP A 209 17.10 -8.90 13.77
CA ASP A 209 17.45 -10.28 13.37
C ASP A 209 16.23 -11.14 13.01
N ARG A 210 15.01 -10.57 13.02
CA ARG A 210 13.77 -11.31 12.75
C ARG A 210 13.38 -11.19 11.29
N ILE A 211 13.12 -12.34 10.67
CA ILE A 211 12.52 -12.45 9.32
C ILE A 211 11.24 -13.26 9.46
N ILE A 212 10.15 -12.76 8.86
CA ILE A 212 8.89 -13.48 8.78
C ILE A 212 8.36 -13.45 7.35
N TYR A 213 7.71 -14.54 6.94
CA TYR A 213 7.04 -14.67 5.64
C TYR A 213 5.53 -14.67 5.85
N ILE A 214 4.84 -13.86 5.07
CA ILE A 214 3.39 -13.70 5.23
C ILE A 214 2.71 -13.85 3.87
N GLN A 215 1.68 -14.69 3.84
CA GLN A 215 0.71 -14.78 2.75
C GLN A 215 -0.61 -14.21 3.25
N VAL A 216 -1.31 -13.46 2.40
CA VAL A 216 -2.58 -12.81 2.74
C VAL A 216 -3.68 -13.38 1.85
N ALA A 217 -4.67 -14.02 2.47
CA ALA A 217 -5.83 -14.57 1.79
C ALA A 217 -7.12 -13.96 2.33
N TYR A 218 -8.08 -13.62 1.47
CA TYR A 218 -9.36 -13.12 1.97
C TYR A 218 -10.11 -14.19 2.74
N MET A 219 -10.27 -15.36 2.14
CA MET A 219 -10.90 -16.54 2.76
C MET A 219 -10.34 -17.81 2.12
N MET A 220 -10.22 -18.85 2.92
CA MET A 220 -9.70 -20.17 2.51
C MET A 220 -10.78 -21.24 2.69
N GLU A 221 -11.96 -21.02 2.09
CA GLU A 221 -13.15 -21.87 2.26
C GLU A 221 -13.00 -23.26 1.63
N THR A 222 -12.07 -23.46 0.70
CA THR A 222 -11.84 -24.73 0.01
C THR A 222 -10.43 -25.24 0.21
N GLU A 223 -10.25 -26.57 0.19
CA GLU A 223 -8.93 -27.22 0.25
C GLU A 223 -8.02 -26.73 -0.88
N GLU A 224 -8.55 -26.56 -2.09
CA GLU A 224 -7.80 -26.04 -3.23
C GLU A 224 -7.26 -24.64 -2.98
N THR A 225 -8.06 -23.75 -2.38
CA THR A 225 -7.62 -22.41 -2.00
C THR A 225 -6.56 -22.46 -0.91
N MET A 226 -6.75 -23.30 0.12
CA MET A 226 -5.76 -23.51 1.17
C MET A 226 -4.44 -23.98 0.60
N GLU A 227 -4.44 -25.04 -0.23
CA GLU A 227 -3.24 -25.57 -0.86
C GLU A 227 -2.50 -24.51 -1.68
N ARG A 228 -3.22 -23.70 -2.44
CA ARG A 228 -2.65 -22.64 -3.24
C ARG A 228 -1.97 -21.57 -2.37
N GLU A 229 -2.65 -21.09 -1.33
CA GLU A 229 -2.11 -20.04 -0.45
C GLU A 229 -0.92 -20.55 0.38
N TYR A 230 -0.96 -21.81 0.84
CA TYR A 230 0.17 -22.40 1.55
C TYR A 230 1.34 -22.80 0.64
N ALA A 231 1.10 -23.08 -0.64
CA ALA A 231 2.09 -23.62 -1.55
C ALA A 231 3.33 -22.73 -1.73
N SER A 232 3.19 -21.41 -1.66
CA SER A 232 4.30 -20.46 -1.73
C SER A 232 5.18 -20.55 -0.47
N LEU A 233 4.55 -20.52 0.71
CA LEU A 233 5.23 -20.60 2.01
C LEU A 233 5.90 -21.97 2.24
N LEU A 234 5.23 -23.06 1.85
CA LEU A 234 5.77 -24.43 1.98
C LEU A 234 6.99 -24.67 1.07
N SER A 235 7.14 -23.88 0.01
CA SER A 235 8.32 -23.98 -0.87
C SER A 235 9.58 -23.31 -0.27
N ILE A 236 9.43 -22.57 0.83
CA ILE A 236 10.53 -21.95 1.55
C ILE A 236 11.13 -22.95 2.53
N THR A 237 12.41 -23.27 2.36
CA THR A 237 13.09 -24.35 3.09
C THR A 237 13.83 -23.90 4.36
N ASP A 238 13.89 -22.59 4.60
CA ASP A 238 14.51 -22.06 5.83
C ASP A 238 13.57 -22.18 7.04
N SER A 239 14.11 -21.89 8.23
CA SER A 239 13.43 -22.05 9.52
C SER A 239 12.71 -20.81 10.03
N TYR A 240 12.66 -19.73 9.23
CA TYR A 240 11.94 -18.53 9.64
C TYR A 240 10.43 -18.75 9.72
N GLU A 241 9.77 -17.94 10.54
CA GLU A 241 8.33 -18.03 10.77
C GLU A 241 7.53 -17.74 9.49
N LYS A 242 6.46 -18.51 9.27
CA LYS A 242 5.58 -18.43 8.12
C LYS A 242 4.14 -18.29 8.60
N TYR A 243 3.45 -17.25 8.13
CA TYR A 243 2.08 -16.95 8.53
C TYR A 243 1.18 -16.84 7.31
N VAL A 244 -0.03 -17.35 7.46
CA VAL A 244 -1.15 -16.98 6.58
C VAL A 244 -2.09 -16.09 7.38
N VAL A 245 -2.40 -14.92 6.84
CA VAL A 245 -3.36 -13.98 7.41
C VAL A 245 -4.63 -14.03 6.59
N SER A 246 -5.74 -14.40 7.21
CA SER A 246 -7.03 -14.49 6.53
C SER A 246 -8.17 -13.89 7.36
N MET A 247 -9.34 -13.79 6.73
CA MET A 247 -10.60 -13.39 7.37
C MET A 247 -11.43 -14.59 7.82
N ASP A 248 -10.87 -15.79 7.77
CA ASP A 248 -11.54 -16.99 8.27
C ASP A 248 -11.69 -16.91 9.81
N GLU A 249 -12.82 -17.36 10.30
CA GLU A 249 -13.05 -17.51 11.74
C GLU A 249 -12.48 -18.88 12.16
N VAL A 250 -11.66 -18.87 13.22
CA VAL A 250 -11.03 -20.07 13.80
C VAL A 250 -11.89 -20.58 14.94
#